data_e4cdca19f65651b33a1d30a990fec880
#
_entry.id   e4cdca19f65651b33a1d30a990fec880
#
_cell.length_a   1.000
_cell.length_b   1.000
_cell.length_c   1.000
_cell.angle_alpha   90.00
_cell.angle_beta   90.00
_cell.angle_gamma   90.00
#
_symmetry.space_group_name_H-M   'P 1'
#
loop_
_entity.id
_entity.type
_entity.pdbx_description
1 polymer ?
#
loop_
_entity_poly.entity_id
_entity_poly.type
_entity_poly.pdbx_seq_one_letter_code
_entity_poly.pdbx_strand_id
1 'polypeptide(L)'
;MSIMKGKKGIVMGVANERSIAWGIANILAQQGAEIAFTYQNEGFKKRLVPLMDSIKSNMCFECDVSQDKNDENSIEHLFKKISKTWNNIDFVVHALAYSDKEELKGKYVNCSRENFLNSLDISAFSFTRTAKSAFPLMAKDDGSLLTLSYLGAERTTPNYNVMGVAKSALEASIKYLAMDLGKSNIRVNAISAGPVKTLAGAAISGARHVYRYSENVAPLNFNPELEEIGN
;
A
#
# COMPACT_ATOMS: atom_id res chain seq x y z
N MET A 1 -6.95 -16.66 20.08
CA MET A 1 -8.14 -15.80 19.89
C MET A 1 -7.97 -15.10 18.56
N SER A 2 -8.94 -15.14 17.65
CA SER A 2 -8.83 -14.48 16.34
C SER A 2 -9.16 -12.99 16.51
N ILE A 3 -8.14 -12.13 16.49
CA ILE A 3 -8.29 -10.69 16.80
C ILE A 3 -9.01 -9.91 15.70
N MET A 4 -9.06 -10.45 14.48
CA MET A 4 -9.72 -9.82 13.34
C MET A 4 -11.06 -10.45 12.96
N LYS A 5 -11.60 -11.34 13.82
CA LYS A 5 -12.88 -12.01 13.55
C LYS A 5 -14.01 -11.00 13.37
N GLY A 6 -14.69 -11.07 12.23
CA GLY A 6 -15.80 -10.17 11.86
C GLY A 6 -15.36 -8.79 11.35
N LYS A 7 -14.07 -8.50 11.32
CA LYS A 7 -13.51 -7.27 10.71
C LYS A 7 -13.49 -7.40 9.20
N LYS A 8 -13.79 -6.31 8.50
CA LYS A 8 -13.87 -6.22 7.04
C LYS A 8 -12.94 -5.14 6.52
N GLY A 9 -12.21 -5.42 5.47
CA GLY A 9 -11.34 -4.38 4.92
C GLY A 9 -10.85 -4.64 3.51
N ILE A 10 -10.12 -3.66 3.01
CA ILE A 10 -9.62 -3.63 1.65
C ILE A 10 -8.11 -3.68 1.67
N VAL A 11 -7.52 -4.54 0.84
CA VAL A 11 -6.08 -4.58 0.61
C VAL A 11 -5.78 -4.23 -0.84
N MET A 12 -5.04 -3.15 -1.04
CA MET A 12 -4.64 -2.61 -2.33
C MET A 12 -3.15 -2.88 -2.56
N GLY A 13 -2.77 -3.31 -3.78
CA GLY A 13 -1.37 -3.44 -4.18
C GLY A 13 -0.77 -4.85 -4.10
N VAL A 14 -1.60 -5.90 -4.12
CA VAL A 14 -1.13 -7.28 -4.27
C VAL A 14 -0.76 -7.53 -5.73
N ALA A 15 0.54 -7.57 -6.02
CA ALA A 15 1.06 -7.88 -7.36
C ALA A 15 1.35 -9.39 -7.56
N ASN A 16 1.75 -10.07 -6.49
CA ASN A 16 2.01 -11.51 -6.42
C ASN A 16 2.17 -11.94 -4.95
N GLU A 17 2.53 -13.21 -4.72
CA GLU A 17 2.78 -13.82 -3.40
C GLU A 17 3.93 -13.18 -2.60
N ARG A 18 4.80 -12.41 -3.27
CA ARG A 18 5.94 -11.71 -2.64
C ARG A 18 5.63 -10.25 -2.28
N SER A 19 4.40 -9.80 -2.50
CA SER A 19 4.01 -8.43 -2.14
C SER A 19 3.85 -8.29 -0.63
N ILE A 20 4.32 -7.20 -0.04
CA ILE A 20 4.04 -6.87 1.37
C ILE A 20 2.53 -6.86 1.62
N ALA A 21 1.76 -6.31 0.68
CA ALA A 21 0.30 -6.34 0.73
C ALA A 21 -0.26 -7.76 0.88
N TRP A 22 0.35 -8.77 0.24
CA TRP A 22 -0.06 -10.15 0.38
C TRP A 22 0.29 -10.71 1.77
N GLY A 23 1.50 -10.44 2.28
CA GLY A 23 1.89 -10.83 3.63
C GLY A 23 0.89 -10.33 4.67
N ILE A 24 0.55 -9.04 4.61
CA ILE A 24 -0.45 -8.42 5.48
C ILE A 24 -1.82 -9.09 5.30
N ALA A 25 -2.31 -9.24 4.07
CA ALA A 25 -3.61 -9.84 3.79
C ALA A 25 -3.72 -11.28 4.32
N ASN A 26 -2.68 -12.08 4.13
CA ASN A 26 -2.65 -13.47 4.58
C ASN A 26 -2.78 -13.57 6.11
N ILE A 27 -2.04 -12.76 6.86
CA ILE A 27 -2.11 -12.73 8.32
C ILE A 27 -3.49 -12.22 8.80
N LEU A 28 -4.01 -11.14 8.21
CA LEU A 28 -5.35 -10.64 8.55
C LEU A 28 -6.43 -11.70 8.32
N ALA A 29 -6.35 -12.46 7.21
CA ALA A 29 -7.29 -13.55 6.91
C ALA A 29 -7.16 -14.70 7.92
N GLN A 30 -5.93 -15.11 8.28
CA GLN A 30 -5.68 -16.12 9.32
C GLN A 30 -6.25 -15.70 10.67
N GLN A 31 -6.27 -14.39 10.94
CA GLN A 31 -6.89 -13.80 12.14
C GLN A 31 -8.41 -13.58 11.99
N GLY A 32 -9.01 -13.99 10.88
CA GLY A 32 -10.46 -14.05 10.68
C GLY A 32 -11.08 -12.82 10.03
N ALA A 33 -10.28 -11.95 9.41
CA ALA A 33 -10.80 -10.83 8.63
C ALA A 33 -11.43 -11.28 7.31
N GLU A 34 -12.48 -10.57 6.88
CA GLU A 34 -13.00 -10.62 5.52
C GLU A 34 -12.28 -9.55 4.68
N ILE A 35 -11.69 -9.93 3.55
CA ILE A 35 -10.84 -9.05 2.76
C ILE A 35 -11.35 -8.91 1.33
N ALA A 36 -11.49 -7.67 0.88
CA ALA A 36 -11.64 -7.33 -0.52
C ALA A 36 -10.29 -6.86 -1.09
N PHE A 37 -10.01 -7.21 -2.34
CA PHE A 37 -8.77 -6.83 -3.02
C PHE A 37 -9.02 -5.88 -4.17
N THR A 38 -7.95 -5.19 -4.59
CA THR A 38 -7.93 -4.43 -5.83
C THR A 38 -6.86 -4.93 -6.79
N TYR A 39 -7.11 -4.78 -8.07
CA TYR A 39 -6.16 -5.04 -9.15
C TYR A 39 -6.27 -3.94 -10.20
N GLN A 40 -5.16 -3.58 -10.86
CA GLN A 40 -5.14 -2.51 -11.86
C GLN A 40 -5.63 -2.98 -13.23
N ASN A 41 -5.35 -4.24 -13.59
CA ASN A 41 -5.69 -4.81 -14.89
C ASN A 41 -5.75 -6.34 -14.83
N GLU A 42 -6.21 -6.96 -15.92
CA GLU A 42 -6.37 -8.43 -16.00
C GLU A 42 -5.06 -9.21 -15.77
N GLY A 43 -3.89 -8.65 -16.09
CA GLY A 43 -2.61 -9.29 -15.80
C GLY A 43 -2.32 -9.42 -14.30
N PHE A 44 -2.72 -8.42 -13.50
CA PHE A 44 -2.67 -8.50 -12.03
C PHE A 44 -3.75 -9.41 -11.48
N LYS A 45 -4.97 -9.34 -12.02
CA LYS A 45 -6.08 -10.19 -11.58
C LYS A 45 -5.76 -11.68 -11.68
N LYS A 46 -5.17 -12.12 -12.80
CA LYS A 46 -4.76 -13.51 -13.01
C LYS A 46 -3.79 -14.03 -11.94
N ARG A 47 -2.96 -13.17 -11.37
CA ARG A 47 -2.03 -13.51 -10.28
C ARG A 47 -2.67 -13.42 -8.90
N LEU A 48 -3.66 -12.53 -8.76
CA LEU A 48 -4.36 -12.30 -7.51
C LEU A 48 -5.36 -13.42 -7.18
N VAL A 49 -6.13 -13.89 -8.17
CA VAL A 49 -7.21 -14.88 -7.95
C VAL A 49 -6.74 -16.15 -7.22
N PRO A 50 -5.64 -16.82 -7.61
CA PRO A 50 -5.17 -18.01 -6.87
C PRO A 50 -4.80 -17.71 -5.41
N LEU A 51 -4.30 -16.51 -5.13
CA LEU A 51 -3.98 -16.08 -3.77
C LEU A 51 -5.26 -15.86 -2.96
N MET A 52 -6.25 -15.21 -3.54
CA MET A 52 -7.57 -15.01 -2.91
C MET A 52 -8.23 -16.36 -2.55
N ASP A 53 -8.17 -17.32 -3.46
CA ASP A 53 -8.73 -18.68 -3.25
C ASP A 53 -8.06 -19.37 -2.04
N SER A 54 -6.76 -19.18 -1.87
CA SER A 54 -6.01 -19.79 -0.75
C SER A 54 -6.47 -19.30 0.63
N ILE A 55 -7.01 -18.08 0.72
CA ILE A 55 -7.57 -17.51 1.96
C ILE A 55 -9.10 -17.41 1.95
N LYS A 56 -9.75 -18.05 0.97
CA LYS A 56 -11.22 -18.09 0.81
C LYS A 56 -11.86 -16.69 0.65
N SER A 57 -11.13 -15.74 0.08
CA SER A 57 -11.69 -14.45 -0.32
C SER A 57 -12.28 -14.53 -1.73
N ASN A 58 -13.44 -13.90 -1.95
CA ASN A 58 -14.14 -13.90 -3.22
C ASN A 58 -14.43 -12.48 -3.76
N MET A 59 -13.88 -11.45 -3.11
CA MET A 59 -14.12 -10.06 -3.49
C MET A 59 -12.86 -9.41 -4.06
N CYS A 60 -12.89 -9.08 -5.35
CA CYS A 60 -11.88 -8.21 -5.95
C CYS A 60 -12.50 -7.25 -6.96
N PHE A 61 -11.89 -6.08 -7.09
CA PHE A 61 -12.37 -4.99 -7.93
C PHE A 61 -11.23 -4.42 -8.76
N GLU A 62 -11.53 -4.11 -10.01
CA GLU A 62 -10.63 -3.30 -10.82
C GLU A 62 -10.56 -1.89 -10.26
N CYS A 63 -9.34 -1.39 -10.05
CA CYS A 63 -9.09 -0.03 -9.57
C CYS A 63 -7.71 0.43 -10.03
N ASP A 64 -7.69 1.47 -10.85
CA ASP A 64 -6.48 2.21 -11.17
C ASP A 64 -6.50 3.55 -10.44
N VAL A 65 -5.56 3.72 -9.52
CA VAL A 65 -5.51 4.91 -8.65
C VAL A 65 -5.08 6.17 -9.38
N SER A 66 -4.55 6.06 -10.60
CA SER A 66 -4.21 7.19 -11.47
C SER A 66 -5.42 7.76 -12.22
N GLN A 67 -6.54 7.03 -12.27
CA GLN A 67 -7.73 7.46 -12.99
C GLN A 67 -8.45 8.61 -12.31
N ASP A 68 -9.09 9.47 -13.12
CA ASP A 68 -9.95 10.55 -12.62
C ASP A 68 -11.15 9.98 -11.86
N LYS A 69 -11.69 10.76 -10.93
CA LYS A 69 -12.83 10.40 -10.08
C LYS A 69 -14.09 9.98 -10.84
N ASN A 70 -14.22 10.37 -12.09
CA ASN A 70 -15.37 10.02 -12.93
C ASN A 70 -15.18 8.71 -13.69
N ASP A 71 -13.98 8.15 -13.71
CA ASP A 71 -13.70 6.85 -14.32
C ASP A 71 -14.29 5.71 -13.49
N GLU A 72 -14.86 4.71 -14.14
CA GLU A 72 -15.51 3.57 -13.47
C GLU A 72 -14.53 2.65 -12.72
N ASN A 73 -13.23 2.77 -12.98
CA ASN A 73 -12.15 2.06 -12.29
C ASN A 73 -11.36 2.96 -11.32
N SER A 74 -11.88 4.16 -11.04
CA SER A 74 -11.31 5.09 -10.06
C SER A 74 -11.47 4.61 -8.62
N ILE A 75 -10.70 5.21 -7.70
CA ILE A 75 -10.83 4.99 -6.26
C ILE A 75 -12.27 5.27 -5.79
N GLU A 76 -12.86 6.35 -6.25
CA GLU A 76 -14.21 6.76 -5.85
C GLU A 76 -15.28 5.73 -6.25
N HIS A 77 -15.15 5.15 -7.45
CA HIS A 77 -16.04 4.08 -7.90
C HIS A 77 -15.81 2.75 -7.20
N LEU A 78 -14.55 2.43 -6.82
CA LEU A 78 -14.24 1.29 -5.97
C LEU A 78 -15.09 1.29 -4.70
N PHE A 79 -15.07 2.40 -3.94
CA PHE A 79 -15.81 2.50 -2.68
C PHE A 79 -17.33 2.51 -2.89
N LYS A 80 -17.82 3.03 -4.01
CA LYS A 80 -19.24 2.87 -4.41
C LYS A 80 -19.62 1.41 -4.71
N LYS A 81 -18.71 0.63 -5.32
CA LYS A 81 -18.94 -0.81 -5.57
C LYS A 81 -18.94 -1.58 -4.25
N ILE A 82 -18.00 -1.30 -3.35
CA ILE A 82 -17.90 -1.93 -2.02
C ILE A 82 -19.13 -1.65 -1.15
N SER A 83 -19.64 -0.41 -1.15
CA SER A 83 -20.81 -0.02 -0.34
C SER A 83 -22.09 -0.77 -0.71
N LYS A 84 -22.16 -1.41 -1.89
CA LYS A 84 -23.28 -2.28 -2.28
C LYS A 84 -23.24 -3.64 -1.59
N THR A 85 -22.08 -4.05 -1.06
CA THR A 85 -21.90 -5.36 -0.43
C THR A 85 -21.66 -5.23 1.07
N TRP A 86 -20.89 -4.21 1.48
CA TRP A 86 -20.56 -3.97 2.88
C TRP A 86 -21.07 -2.60 3.33
N ASN A 87 -21.86 -2.58 4.40
CA ASN A 87 -22.36 -1.33 4.98
C ASN A 87 -21.26 -0.53 5.71
N ASN A 88 -20.22 -1.23 6.17
CA ASN A 88 -19.04 -0.64 6.82
C ASN A 88 -17.78 -1.44 6.50
N ILE A 89 -16.64 -0.79 6.67
CA ILE A 89 -15.31 -1.39 6.63
C ILE A 89 -14.52 -0.97 7.87
N ASP A 90 -13.66 -1.85 8.37
CA ASP A 90 -12.85 -1.61 9.56
C ASP A 90 -11.44 -1.13 9.22
N PHE A 91 -10.90 -1.57 8.06
CA PHE A 91 -9.54 -1.20 7.67
C PHE A 91 -9.35 -1.05 6.16
N VAL A 92 -8.34 -0.27 5.80
CA VAL A 92 -7.80 -0.20 4.44
C VAL A 92 -6.29 -0.29 4.52
N VAL A 93 -5.70 -1.20 3.74
CA VAL A 93 -4.26 -1.31 3.51
C VAL A 93 -3.96 -0.81 2.11
N HIS A 94 -3.27 0.32 2.02
CA HIS A 94 -2.85 0.95 0.78
C HIS A 94 -1.36 0.69 0.55
N ALA A 95 -1.03 -0.31 -0.25
CA ALA A 95 0.34 -0.74 -0.51
C ALA A 95 0.73 -0.49 -1.98
N LEU A 96 0.54 0.75 -2.44
CA LEU A 96 0.77 1.17 -3.81
C LEU A 96 1.92 2.17 -3.91
N ALA A 97 2.72 2.05 -4.95
CA ALA A 97 3.73 3.02 -5.34
C ALA A 97 4.11 2.80 -6.80
N TYR A 98 4.42 3.87 -7.49
CA TYR A 98 4.90 3.84 -8.87
C TYR A 98 5.90 4.96 -9.14
N SER A 99 6.90 4.66 -9.93
CA SER A 99 7.77 5.61 -10.62
C SER A 99 8.36 4.96 -11.85
N ASP A 100 8.71 5.73 -12.85
CA ASP A 100 9.51 5.21 -13.97
C ASP A 100 10.87 4.72 -13.44
N LYS A 101 11.14 3.42 -13.62
CA LYS A 101 12.35 2.76 -13.13
C LYS A 101 13.63 3.31 -13.78
N GLU A 102 13.56 3.85 -14.99
CA GLU A 102 14.73 4.43 -15.64
C GLU A 102 15.11 5.77 -15.01
N GLU A 103 14.14 6.54 -14.54
CA GLU A 103 14.38 7.80 -13.84
C GLU A 103 14.73 7.63 -12.35
N LEU A 104 14.60 6.43 -11.79
CA LEU A 104 15.16 6.11 -10.47
C LEU A 104 16.69 5.98 -10.52
N LYS A 105 17.28 5.80 -11.71
CA LYS A 105 18.71 5.71 -11.92
C LYS A 105 19.35 7.11 -12.08
N GLY A 106 20.61 7.21 -11.73
CA GLY A 106 21.37 8.44 -11.94
C GLY A 106 21.03 9.57 -10.98
N LYS A 107 21.08 10.81 -11.46
CA LYS A 107 20.92 12.01 -10.62
C LYS A 107 19.44 12.43 -10.54
N TYR A 108 18.96 12.67 -9.33
CA TYR A 108 17.60 13.16 -9.08
C TYR A 108 17.27 14.45 -9.83
N VAL A 109 18.24 15.36 -10.02
CA VAL A 109 18.04 16.63 -10.71
C VAL A 109 17.55 16.47 -12.17
N ASN A 110 17.70 15.28 -12.74
CA ASN A 110 17.23 14.97 -14.10
C ASN A 110 15.80 14.39 -14.13
N CYS A 111 15.11 14.32 -12.99
CA CYS A 111 13.74 13.83 -12.95
C CYS A 111 12.83 14.70 -13.82
N SER A 112 12.07 14.07 -14.70
CA SER A 112 11.10 14.76 -15.56
C SER A 112 9.91 15.25 -14.73
N ARG A 113 9.26 16.32 -15.19
CA ARG A 113 8.01 16.80 -14.60
C ARG A 113 6.91 15.74 -14.63
N GLU A 114 6.84 14.98 -15.71
CA GLU A 114 5.84 13.93 -15.89
C GLU A 114 6.00 12.84 -14.84
N ASN A 115 7.20 12.26 -14.72
CA ASN A 115 7.45 11.21 -13.72
C ASN A 115 7.33 11.74 -12.29
N PHE A 116 7.73 12.99 -12.03
CA PHE A 116 7.55 13.63 -10.72
C PHE A 116 6.07 13.66 -10.34
N LEU A 117 5.20 14.18 -11.22
CA LEU A 117 3.76 14.27 -10.97
C LEU A 117 3.13 12.89 -10.82
N ASN A 118 3.42 11.95 -11.70
CA ASN A 118 2.90 10.59 -11.64
C ASN A 118 3.33 9.85 -10.37
N SER A 119 4.60 10.01 -9.98
CA SER A 119 5.12 9.37 -8.77
C SER A 119 4.44 9.90 -7.51
N LEU A 120 4.20 11.21 -7.40
CA LEU A 120 3.49 11.80 -6.26
C LEU A 120 2.00 11.46 -6.28
N ASP A 121 1.36 11.51 -7.42
CA ASP A 121 -0.07 11.18 -7.54
C ASP A 121 -0.33 9.72 -7.10
N ILE A 122 0.38 8.77 -7.70
CA ILE A 122 0.17 7.34 -7.42
C ILE A 122 0.71 6.93 -6.05
N SER A 123 1.86 7.47 -5.60
CA SER A 123 2.52 6.96 -4.40
C SER A 123 2.22 7.74 -3.13
N ALA A 124 1.59 8.92 -3.23
CA ALA A 124 1.25 9.75 -2.08
C ALA A 124 -0.22 10.20 -2.11
N PHE A 125 -0.65 10.90 -3.17
CA PHE A 125 -1.98 11.50 -3.20
C PHE A 125 -3.10 10.46 -3.30
N SER A 126 -2.85 9.32 -3.96
CA SER A 126 -3.82 8.22 -4.01
C SER A 126 -4.23 7.71 -2.63
N PHE A 127 -3.33 7.75 -1.62
CA PHE A 127 -3.67 7.42 -0.23
C PHE A 127 -4.65 8.44 0.37
N THR A 128 -4.47 9.72 0.11
CA THR A 128 -5.41 10.78 0.53
C THR A 128 -6.78 10.61 -0.13
N ARG A 129 -6.83 10.31 -1.43
CA ARG A 129 -8.07 9.99 -2.14
C ARG A 129 -8.75 8.74 -1.57
N THR A 130 -7.96 7.71 -1.27
CA THR A 130 -8.43 6.48 -0.63
C THR A 130 -9.05 6.76 0.73
N ALA A 131 -8.36 7.53 1.58
CA ALA A 131 -8.87 7.94 2.89
C ALA A 131 -10.20 8.70 2.79
N LYS A 132 -10.29 9.66 1.87
CA LYS A 132 -11.53 10.42 1.61
C LYS A 132 -12.68 9.51 1.18
N SER A 133 -12.42 8.57 0.27
CA SER A 133 -13.46 7.70 -0.29
C SER A 133 -13.87 6.59 0.68
N ALA A 134 -12.95 6.11 1.53
CA ALA A 134 -13.21 5.13 2.57
C ALA A 134 -13.98 5.70 3.76
N PHE A 135 -13.77 6.97 4.09
CA PHE A 135 -14.30 7.62 5.30
C PHE A 135 -15.80 7.38 5.55
N PRO A 136 -16.72 7.50 4.55
CA PRO A 136 -18.14 7.24 4.78
C PRO A 136 -18.48 5.81 5.19
N LEU A 137 -17.61 4.85 4.86
CA LEU A 137 -17.77 3.41 5.15
C LEU A 137 -16.94 2.96 6.35
N MET A 138 -16.01 3.77 6.87
CA MET A 138 -15.18 3.39 8.00
C MET A 138 -16.01 3.20 9.25
N ALA A 139 -15.71 2.15 10.02
CA ALA A 139 -16.32 1.94 11.33
C ALA A 139 -15.98 3.11 12.25
N LYS A 140 -17.02 3.73 12.85
CA LYS A 140 -16.87 4.94 13.67
C LYS A 140 -16.07 4.72 14.96
N ASP A 141 -15.98 3.49 15.43
CA ASP A 141 -15.41 3.20 16.73
C ASP A 141 -14.01 2.59 16.70
N ASP A 142 -13.51 2.14 15.54
CA ASP A 142 -12.18 1.51 15.44
C ASP A 142 -11.71 1.38 13.97
N GLY A 143 -11.74 2.45 13.20
CA GLY A 143 -11.26 2.47 11.82
C GLY A 143 -9.74 2.51 11.73
N SER A 144 -9.12 1.84 10.73
CA SER A 144 -7.69 1.85 10.50
C SER A 144 -7.34 2.04 9.04
N LEU A 145 -6.57 3.07 8.73
CA LEU A 145 -5.93 3.30 7.44
C LEU A 145 -4.43 3.03 7.58
N LEU A 146 -3.90 2.14 6.76
CA LEU A 146 -2.50 1.74 6.77
C LEU A 146 -1.90 1.91 5.39
N THR A 147 -0.70 2.49 5.32
CA THR A 147 0.09 2.53 4.09
C THR A 147 1.52 2.03 4.33
N LEU A 148 2.31 1.97 3.27
CA LEU A 148 3.71 1.54 3.35
C LEU A 148 4.64 2.70 3.02
N SER A 149 5.57 2.97 3.90
CA SER A 149 6.69 3.90 3.70
C SER A 149 8.02 3.16 3.64
N TYR A 150 9.09 3.92 3.53
CA TYR A 150 10.45 3.41 3.48
C TYR A 150 11.43 4.49 4.00
N LEU A 151 12.53 4.06 4.58
CA LEU A 151 13.59 4.93 5.12
C LEU A 151 14.04 6.03 4.15
N GLY A 152 13.88 5.81 2.83
CA GLY A 152 14.13 6.82 1.80
C GLY A 152 13.28 8.09 1.89
N ALA A 153 12.23 8.11 2.73
CA ALA A 153 11.49 9.32 3.08
C ALA A 153 12.27 10.28 3.98
N GLU A 154 13.12 9.73 4.86
CA GLU A 154 13.89 10.49 5.86
C GLU A 154 15.36 10.65 5.46
N ARG A 155 15.92 9.68 4.77
CA ARG A 155 17.34 9.63 4.38
C ARG A 155 17.49 9.36 2.90
N THR A 156 18.47 10.00 2.27
CA THR A 156 18.77 9.74 0.86
C THR A 156 19.23 8.30 0.67
N THR A 157 18.58 7.61 -0.25
CA THR A 157 18.92 6.24 -0.65
C THR A 157 19.31 6.24 -2.12
N PRO A 158 20.46 5.69 -2.51
CA PRO A 158 20.87 5.61 -3.90
C PRO A 158 19.80 4.93 -4.77
N ASN A 159 19.57 5.47 -5.97
CA ASN A 159 18.58 4.97 -6.95
C ASN A 159 17.12 4.94 -6.43
N TYR A 160 16.80 5.75 -5.45
CA TYR A 160 15.43 5.92 -4.97
C TYR A 160 14.82 7.26 -5.42
N ASN A 161 15.64 8.28 -5.63
CA ASN A 161 15.34 9.56 -6.27
C ASN A 161 13.94 10.11 -5.93
N VAL A 162 13.08 10.30 -6.95
CA VAL A 162 11.73 10.86 -6.78
C VAL A 162 10.85 10.05 -5.85
N MET A 163 11.09 8.75 -5.71
CA MET A 163 10.35 7.92 -4.75
C MET A 163 10.61 8.34 -3.30
N GLY A 164 11.82 8.81 -2.97
CA GLY A 164 12.10 9.39 -1.65
C GLY A 164 11.23 10.63 -1.39
N VAL A 165 11.12 11.52 -2.38
CA VAL A 165 10.24 12.69 -2.31
C VAL A 165 8.78 12.29 -2.16
N ALA A 166 8.31 11.32 -2.94
CA ALA A 166 6.93 10.83 -2.86
C ALA A 166 6.63 10.18 -1.48
N LYS A 167 7.58 9.42 -0.91
CA LYS A 167 7.41 8.83 0.42
C LYS A 167 7.45 9.88 1.53
N SER A 168 8.27 10.93 1.41
CA SER A 168 8.23 12.07 2.34
C SER A 168 6.87 12.81 2.29
N ALA A 169 6.33 13.00 1.09
CA ALA A 169 5.00 13.58 0.91
C ALA A 169 3.91 12.69 1.51
N LEU A 170 4.02 11.36 1.33
CA LEU A 170 3.10 10.38 1.94
C LEU A 170 3.14 10.44 3.46
N GLU A 171 4.33 10.46 4.08
CA GLU A 171 4.47 10.54 5.54
C GLU A 171 3.95 11.85 6.11
N ALA A 172 4.12 12.96 5.41
CA ALA A 172 3.50 14.22 5.78
C ALA A 172 1.97 14.11 5.71
N SER A 173 1.42 13.54 4.62
CA SER A 173 -0.02 13.36 4.44
C SER A 173 -0.65 12.50 5.53
N ILE A 174 0.03 11.46 6.01
CA ILE A 174 -0.44 10.61 7.11
C ILE A 174 -0.72 11.43 8.36
N LYS A 175 0.15 12.38 8.70
CA LYS A 175 0.01 13.22 9.90
C LYS A 175 -1.24 14.11 9.82
N TYR A 176 -1.48 14.73 8.66
CA TYR A 176 -2.68 15.54 8.44
C TYR A 176 -3.96 14.69 8.43
N LEU A 177 -3.93 13.54 7.75
CA LEU A 177 -5.06 12.60 7.74
C LEU A 177 -5.37 12.06 9.14
N ALA A 178 -4.34 11.74 9.94
CA ALA A 178 -4.53 11.29 11.33
C ALA A 178 -5.17 12.36 12.20
N MET A 179 -4.78 13.63 12.01
CA MET A 179 -5.38 14.77 12.73
C MET A 179 -6.85 14.97 12.33
N ASP A 180 -7.15 14.90 11.03
CA ASP A 180 -8.50 15.13 10.51
C ASP A 180 -9.47 14.00 10.90
N LEU A 181 -9.03 12.75 10.76
CA LEU A 181 -9.88 11.56 10.92
C LEU A 181 -9.91 11.01 12.35
N GLY A 182 -8.97 11.43 13.20
CA GLY A 182 -8.88 10.98 14.59
C GLY A 182 -10.13 11.30 15.42
N LYS A 183 -10.80 12.42 15.15
CA LYS A 183 -12.09 12.78 15.79
C LYS A 183 -13.22 11.80 15.47
N SER A 184 -13.07 11.00 14.42
CA SER A 184 -14.00 9.94 14.03
C SER A 184 -13.50 8.54 14.42
N ASN A 185 -12.54 8.45 15.36
CA ASN A 185 -11.90 7.21 15.82
C ASN A 185 -11.25 6.40 14.67
N ILE A 186 -10.73 7.08 13.65
CA ILE A 186 -10.00 6.46 12.56
C ILE A 186 -8.50 6.73 12.74
N ARG A 187 -7.73 5.67 12.91
CA ARG A 187 -6.27 5.73 13.00
C ARG A 187 -5.64 5.71 11.60
N VAL A 188 -4.62 6.51 11.38
CA VAL A 188 -3.89 6.58 10.10
C VAL A 188 -2.41 6.37 10.38
N ASN A 189 -1.84 5.32 9.82
CA ASN A 189 -0.47 4.90 10.10
C ASN A 189 0.26 4.44 8.83
N ALA A 190 1.57 4.34 8.94
CA ALA A 190 2.41 3.66 7.95
C ALA A 190 3.34 2.65 8.60
N ILE A 191 3.66 1.59 7.86
CA ILE A 191 4.77 0.71 8.15
C ILE A 191 5.94 1.17 7.29
N SER A 192 7.04 1.60 7.93
CA SER A 192 8.33 1.78 7.27
C SER A 192 9.05 0.44 7.26
N ALA A 193 8.69 -0.39 6.30
CA ALA A 193 9.28 -1.70 6.14
C ALA A 193 10.76 -1.59 5.76
N GLY A 194 11.59 -2.47 6.28
CA GLY A 194 12.95 -2.66 5.80
C GLY A 194 12.97 -3.19 4.36
N PRO A 195 14.13 -3.46 3.80
CA PRO A 195 14.23 -3.98 2.45
C PRO A 195 13.71 -5.43 2.38
N VAL A 196 12.53 -5.59 1.79
CA VAL A 196 11.86 -6.87 1.54
C VAL A 196 12.02 -7.27 0.07
N LYS A 197 12.25 -8.54 -0.19
CA LYS A 197 12.43 -9.09 -1.55
C LYS A 197 11.10 -9.14 -2.32
N THR A 198 10.63 -7.96 -2.76
CA THR A 198 9.39 -7.80 -3.52
C THR A 198 9.67 -7.55 -5.00
N LEU A 199 8.62 -7.64 -5.84
CA LEU A 199 8.70 -7.27 -7.25
C LEU A 199 9.08 -5.79 -7.41
N ALA A 200 8.50 -4.90 -6.62
CA ALA A 200 8.81 -3.47 -6.60
C ALA A 200 10.27 -3.21 -6.15
N GLY A 201 10.73 -3.87 -5.10
CA GLY A 201 12.11 -3.78 -4.63
C GLY A 201 13.13 -4.26 -5.66
N ALA A 202 12.80 -5.28 -6.44
CA ALA A 202 13.67 -5.80 -7.51
C ALA A 202 13.82 -4.81 -8.69
N ALA A 203 12.91 -3.85 -8.87
CA ALA A 203 13.01 -2.81 -9.89
C ALA A 203 14.04 -1.72 -9.54
N ILE A 204 14.45 -1.61 -8.27
CA ILE A 204 15.44 -0.63 -7.81
C ILE A 204 16.85 -1.14 -8.16
N SER A 205 17.60 -0.34 -8.89
CA SER A 205 18.99 -0.66 -9.23
C SER A 205 19.83 -0.74 -7.94
N GLY A 206 20.61 -1.82 -7.79
CA GLY A 206 21.42 -2.04 -6.59
C GLY A 206 20.68 -2.67 -5.41
N ALA A 207 19.44 -3.14 -5.57
CA ALA A 207 18.65 -3.76 -4.51
C ALA A 207 19.41 -4.84 -3.70
N ARG A 208 20.22 -5.68 -4.37
CA ARG A 208 21.06 -6.69 -3.68
C ARG A 208 22.06 -6.09 -2.70
N HIS A 209 22.60 -4.92 -3.03
CA HIS A 209 23.53 -4.22 -2.12
C HIS A 209 22.75 -3.66 -0.93
N VAL A 210 21.58 -3.10 -1.16
CA VAL A 210 20.70 -2.58 -0.09
C VAL A 210 20.30 -3.70 0.88
N TYR A 211 19.92 -4.87 0.38
CA TYR A 211 19.56 -6.03 1.22
C TYR A 211 20.74 -6.46 2.11
N ARG A 212 21.94 -6.64 1.52
CA ARG A 212 23.12 -7.04 2.28
C ARG A 212 23.55 -5.99 3.29
N TYR A 213 23.53 -4.72 2.89
CA TYR A 213 23.87 -3.63 3.79
C TYR A 213 22.92 -3.59 4.98
N SER A 214 21.62 -3.63 4.74
CA SER A 214 20.61 -3.62 5.81
C SER A 214 20.78 -4.82 6.75
N GLU A 215 20.97 -6.03 6.22
CA GLU A 215 21.20 -7.23 7.01
C GLU A 215 22.45 -7.10 7.91
N ASN A 216 23.53 -6.49 7.40
CA ASN A 216 24.78 -6.33 8.16
C ASN A 216 24.70 -5.23 9.22
N VAL A 217 23.87 -4.18 9.03
CA VAL A 217 23.78 -3.05 9.97
C VAL A 217 22.56 -3.14 10.91
N ALA A 218 21.62 -3.99 10.60
CA ALA A 218 20.47 -4.22 11.47
C ALA A 218 20.93 -4.90 12.77
N PRO A 219 20.50 -4.43 13.95
CA PRO A 219 20.89 -5.05 15.22
C PRO A 219 20.55 -6.54 15.31
N LEU A 220 19.51 -6.98 14.62
CA LEU A 220 19.09 -8.39 14.57
C LEU A 220 19.76 -9.20 13.45
N ASN A 221 20.58 -8.55 12.60
CA ASN A 221 21.31 -9.16 11.48
C ASN A 221 20.44 -9.91 10.47
N PHE A 222 19.20 -9.47 10.25
CA PHE A 222 18.34 -9.98 9.20
C PHE A 222 17.44 -8.89 8.61
N ASN A 223 16.88 -9.16 7.42
CA ASN A 223 15.83 -8.33 6.82
C ASN A 223 14.46 -8.94 7.13
N PRO A 224 13.42 -8.13 7.33
CA PRO A 224 12.09 -8.62 7.69
C PRO A 224 11.50 -9.50 6.58
N GLU A 225 10.79 -10.54 6.99
CA GLU A 225 9.98 -11.38 6.12
C GLU A 225 8.54 -10.86 6.03
N LEU A 226 7.79 -11.34 5.04
CA LEU A 226 6.41 -10.88 4.81
C LEU A 226 5.49 -11.15 6.01
N GLU A 227 5.68 -12.28 6.67
CA GLU A 227 4.88 -12.67 7.85
C GLU A 227 5.14 -11.75 9.04
N GLU A 228 6.40 -11.32 9.24
CA GLU A 228 6.75 -10.41 10.33
C GLU A 228 6.15 -9.01 10.14
N ILE A 229 5.99 -8.58 8.88
CA ILE A 229 5.33 -7.30 8.56
C ILE A 229 3.81 -7.42 8.71
N GLY A 230 3.26 -8.60 8.48
CA GLY A 230 1.82 -8.88 8.59
C GLY A 230 1.32 -8.99 10.03
N ASN A 231 2.20 -9.37 10.94
CA ASN A 231 1.90 -9.50 12.38
C ASN A 231 1.94 -8.16 13.09
#